data_386c52cc1f472d830b8b92e97ca69f6a
#
_entry.id   386c52cc1f472d830b8b92e97ca69f6a
#
_cell.length_a   1.000
_cell.length_b   1.000
_cell.length_c   1.000
_cell.angle_alpha   90.00
_cell.angle_beta   90.00
_cell.angle_gamma   90.00
#
_symmetry.space_group_name_H-M   'P 1'
#
loop_
_entity.id
_entity.type
_entity.pdbx_description
1 polymer ?
#
loop_
_entity_poly.entity_id
_entity_poly.type
_entity_poly.pdbx_seq_one_letter_code
_entity_poly.pdbx_strand_id
1 'polypeptide(L)'
;ELQACINGCDAVINLAGEPVAGKRWSAAYKERLVNSRTDLTKRIVDAIATSPNKPKVLVSASAVGFYGNRGDDVLTESSDQGDGFLATLCEQWETAALEAKKHDVRTAIMRIGVILGHGGGALTKMLPVFQAGLGGALGNGNQYMPWVHLHDVIEAICFMLENESSAGIYNLTAPSPSTSREFGTTLAAVLKRPSFMPAPAFAIKMLLGEAASIVLNSQRVMPKHLLDD
;
A
#
# COMPACT_ATOMS: atom_id res chain seq x y z
N GLU A 1 -13.76 -1.69 -24.73
CA GLU A 1 -12.27 -1.82 -24.79
C GLU A 1 -11.73 -2.71 -23.66
N LEU A 2 -12.03 -2.42 -22.37
CA LEU A 2 -11.50 -3.16 -21.23
C LEU A 2 -11.87 -4.66 -21.28
N GLN A 3 -13.13 -4.98 -21.60
CA GLN A 3 -13.58 -6.36 -21.77
C GLN A 3 -12.80 -7.11 -22.85
N ALA A 4 -12.50 -6.46 -23.97
CA ALA A 4 -11.72 -7.07 -25.04
C ALA A 4 -10.26 -7.38 -24.62
N CYS A 5 -9.70 -6.55 -23.72
CA CYS A 5 -8.36 -6.80 -23.18
C CYS A 5 -8.35 -7.94 -22.15
N ILE A 6 -9.44 -8.12 -21.39
CA ILE A 6 -9.54 -9.13 -20.32
C ILE A 6 -9.93 -10.50 -20.90
N ASN A 7 -10.70 -10.52 -21.97
CA ASN A 7 -11.20 -11.77 -22.54
C ASN A 7 -10.07 -12.69 -23.00
N GLY A 8 -9.98 -13.87 -22.38
CA GLY A 8 -8.96 -14.87 -22.68
C GLY A 8 -7.62 -14.68 -21.99
N CYS A 9 -7.49 -13.69 -21.08
CA CYS A 9 -6.35 -13.61 -20.18
C CYS A 9 -6.46 -14.64 -19.06
N ASP A 10 -5.34 -15.23 -18.64
CA ASP A 10 -5.31 -16.13 -17.47
C ASP A 10 -5.46 -15.37 -16.16
N ALA A 11 -4.96 -14.14 -16.07
CA ALA A 11 -4.96 -13.34 -14.87
C ALA A 11 -5.15 -11.84 -15.16
N VAL A 12 -5.67 -11.11 -14.18
CA VAL A 12 -5.70 -9.64 -14.18
C VAL A 12 -4.96 -9.14 -12.94
N ILE A 13 -4.00 -8.22 -13.13
CA ILE A 13 -3.31 -7.53 -12.05
C ILE A 13 -3.73 -6.07 -12.07
N ASN A 14 -4.41 -5.62 -11.01
CA ASN A 14 -4.85 -4.24 -10.86
C ASN A 14 -3.97 -3.48 -9.86
N LEU A 15 -3.03 -2.71 -10.35
CA LEU A 15 -2.15 -1.82 -9.55
C LEU A 15 -2.49 -0.34 -9.76
N ALA A 16 -3.57 -0.03 -10.44
CA ALA A 16 -3.88 1.32 -10.85
C ALA A 16 -4.40 2.19 -9.69
N GLY A 17 -3.97 3.43 -9.68
CA GLY A 17 -4.43 4.43 -8.71
C GLY A 17 -3.66 5.74 -8.80
N GLU A 18 -4.35 6.86 -8.60
CA GLU A 18 -3.72 8.18 -8.49
C GLU A 18 -2.76 8.22 -7.28
N PRO A 19 -1.57 8.85 -7.38
CA PRO A 19 -0.63 8.93 -6.28
C PRO A 19 -1.22 9.58 -5.02
N VAL A 20 -1.15 8.91 -3.87
CA VAL A 20 -1.65 9.47 -2.60
C VAL A 20 -0.69 10.50 -2.00
N ALA A 21 0.61 10.42 -2.31
CA ALA A 21 1.66 11.29 -1.81
C ALA A 21 2.10 12.33 -2.86
N GLY A 22 2.52 13.50 -2.40
CA GLY A 22 3.09 14.56 -3.24
C GLY A 22 2.19 15.77 -3.47
N LYS A 23 0.92 15.71 -3.06
CA LYS A 23 -0.03 16.83 -3.08
C LYS A 23 -0.83 16.90 -1.80
N ARG A 24 -1.28 18.10 -1.41
CA ARG A 24 -2.27 18.25 -0.34
C ARG A 24 -3.62 17.70 -0.83
N TRP A 25 -4.36 17.07 0.08
CA TRP A 25 -5.67 16.52 -0.25
C TRP A 25 -6.74 17.62 -0.15
N SER A 26 -7.19 18.12 -1.28
CA SER A 26 -8.45 18.85 -1.40
C SER A 26 -9.61 17.87 -1.57
N ALA A 27 -10.86 18.32 -1.41
CA ALA A 27 -12.05 17.50 -1.65
C ALA A 27 -12.02 16.88 -3.06
N ALA A 28 -11.73 17.68 -4.09
CA ALA A 28 -11.61 17.23 -5.47
C ALA A 28 -10.47 16.21 -5.67
N TYR A 29 -9.35 16.36 -4.93
CA TYR A 29 -8.27 15.38 -5.04
C TYR A 29 -8.61 14.06 -4.33
N LYS A 30 -9.30 14.11 -3.18
CA LYS A 30 -9.83 12.91 -2.52
C LYS A 30 -10.81 12.15 -3.41
N GLU A 31 -11.70 12.85 -4.10
CA GLU A 31 -12.61 12.26 -5.09
C GLU A 31 -11.82 11.54 -6.21
N ARG A 32 -10.79 12.18 -6.76
CA ARG A 32 -9.90 11.53 -7.74
C ARG A 32 -9.20 10.29 -7.19
N LEU A 33 -8.74 10.32 -5.93
CA LEU A 33 -8.15 9.17 -5.27
C LEU A 33 -9.13 8.00 -5.16
N VAL A 34 -10.40 8.28 -4.84
CA VAL A 34 -11.47 7.29 -4.78
C VAL A 34 -11.76 6.74 -6.18
N ASN A 35 -12.08 7.61 -7.14
CA ASN A 35 -12.51 7.22 -8.47
C ASN A 35 -11.43 6.43 -9.22
N SER A 36 -10.15 6.83 -9.09
CA SER A 36 -9.02 6.13 -9.72
C SER A 36 -8.81 4.70 -9.21
N ARG A 37 -9.41 4.34 -8.08
CA ARG A 37 -9.33 3.01 -7.47
C ARG A 37 -10.66 2.29 -7.56
N THR A 38 -11.67 2.81 -6.91
CA THR A 38 -12.97 2.15 -6.75
C THR A 38 -13.71 2.03 -8.08
N ASP A 39 -13.82 3.11 -8.86
CA ASP A 39 -14.56 3.07 -10.13
C ASP A 39 -13.82 2.26 -11.19
N LEU A 40 -12.49 2.39 -11.25
CA LEU A 40 -11.70 1.56 -12.14
C LEU A 40 -11.82 0.08 -11.80
N THR A 41 -11.74 -0.26 -10.51
CA THR A 41 -11.87 -1.65 -10.05
C THR A 41 -13.25 -2.22 -10.37
N LYS A 42 -14.33 -1.46 -10.16
CA LYS A 42 -15.69 -1.85 -10.58
C LYS A 42 -15.75 -2.14 -12.08
N ARG A 43 -15.17 -1.24 -12.90
CA ARG A 43 -15.12 -1.46 -14.37
C ARG A 43 -14.32 -2.70 -14.77
N ILE A 44 -13.26 -3.03 -14.04
CA ILE A 44 -12.50 -4.28 -14.25
C ILE A 44 -13.39 -5.48 -13.91
N VAL A 45 -14.08 -5.46 -12.77
CA VAL A 45 -14.97 -6.53 -12.35
C VAL A 45 -16.16 -6.69 -13.31
N ASP A 46 -16.77 -5.60 -13.78
CA ASP A 46 -17.84 -5.64 -14.78
C ASP A 46 -17.35 -6.25 -16.11
N ALA A 47 -16.13 -5.91 -16.51
CA ALA A 47 -15.51 -6.47 -17.71
C ALA A 47 -15.21 -7.98 -17.55
N ILE A 48 -14.78 -8.41 -16.36
CA ILE A 48 -14.63 -9.84 -16.01
C ILE A 48 -15.99 -10.53 -16.06
N ALA A 49 -17.01 -9.95 -15.44
CA ALA A 49 -18.37 -10.52 -15.36
C ALA A 49 -18.97 -10.80 -16.73
N THR A 50 -18.75 -9.89 -17.69
CA THR A 50 -19.29 -9.96 -19.04
C THR A 50 -18.37 -10.67 -20.05
N SER A 51 -17.18 -11.08 -19.64
CA SER A 51 -16.21 -11.76 -20.52
C SER A 51 -16.62 -13.21 -20.77
N PRO A 52 -16.67 -13.69 -22.03
CA PRO A 52 -16.92 -15.09 -22.34
C PRO A 52 -15.85 -16.03 -21.77
N ASN A 53 -14.58 -15.63 -21.83
CA ASN A 53 -13.45 -16.37 -21.28
C ASN A 53 -12.85 -15.54 -20.14
N LYS A 54 -13.32 -15.81 -18.91
CA LYS A 54 -12.91 -15.09 -17.73
C LYS A 54 -11.50 -15.44 -17.29
N PRO A 55 -10.75 -14.51 -16.65
CA PRO A 55 -9.49 -14.83 -16.01
C PRO A 55 -9.69 -15.77 -14.82
N LYS A 56 -8.69 -16.57 -14.49
CA LYS A 56 -8.71 -17.47 -13.33
C LYS A 56 -8.53 -16.71 -12.04
N VAL A 57 -7.79 -15.59 -12.06
CA VAL A 57 -7.44 -14.80 -10.90
C VAL A 57 -7.45 -13.30 -11.16
N LEU A 58 -7.94 -12.55 -10.15
CA LEU A 58 -7.76 -11.11 -10.01
C LEU A 58 -6.83 -10.85 -8.82
N VAL A 59 -5.64 -10.30 -9.07
CA VAL A 59 -4.75 -9.78 -8.03
C VAL A 59 -4.93 -8.26 -7.98
N SER A 60 -5.49 -7.74 -6.89
CA SER A 60 -5.81 -6.31 -6.78
C SER A 60 -5.03 -5.65 -5.65
N ALA A 61 -4.43 -4.50 -5.95
CA ALA A 61 -3.81 -3.68 -4.92
C ALA A 61 -4.85 -3.12 -3.94
N SER A 62 -4.42 -2.97 -2.72
CA SER A 62 -4.93 -2.17 -1.63
C SER A 62 -3.74 -1.55 -0.89
N ALA A 63 -3.91 -1.05 0.31
CA ALA A 63 -2.81 -0.49 1.08
C ALA A 63 -3.01 -0.74 2.59
N VAL A 64 -1.91 -0.77 3.33
CA VAL A 64 -1.90 -0.79 4.81
C VAL A 64 -2.64 0.41 5.43
N GLY A 65 -2.93 1.43 4.63
CA GLY A 65 -3.82 2.53 5.01
C GLY A 65 -5.19 2.09 5.54
N PHE A 66 -5.63 0.87 5.19
CA PHE A 66 -6.81 0.20 5.74
C PHE A 66 -6.85 0.21 7.27
N TYR A 67 -5.71 0.06 7.92
CA TYR A 67 -5.63 -0.05 9.37
C TYR A 67 -5.70 1.29 10.12
N GLY A 68 -5.58 2.43 9.41
CA GLY A 68 -5.57 3.75 10.08
C GLY A 68 -4.35 3.95 10.99
N ASN A 69 -4.53 4.67 12.10
CA ASN A 69 -3.48 4.86 13.11
C ASN A 69 -3.76 3.97 14.33
N ARG A 70 -2.91 2.98 14.58
CA ARG A 70 -3.12 1.94 15.61
C ARG A 70 -2.01 1.88 16.67
N GLY A 71 -1.18 2.93 16.78
CA GLY A 71 -0.11 2.98 17.78
C GLY A 71 0.84 1.78 17.66
N ASP A 72 0.95 1.01 18.75
CA ASP A 72 1.85 -0.15 18.86
C ASP A 72 1.14 -1.50 18.64
N ASP A 73 -0.16 -1.48 18.33
CA ASP A 73 -0.93 -2.70 18.07
C ASP A 73 -0.31 -3.48 16.91
N VAL A 74 -0.14 -4.80 17.10
CA VAL A 74 0.26 -5.70 16.02
C VAL A 74 -0.92 -5.96 15.10
N LEU A 75 -0.77 -5.63 13.82
CA LEU A 75 -1.83 -5.69 12.82
C LEU A 75 -1.55 -6.85 11.85
N THR A 76 -2.55 -7.69 11.67
CA THR A 76 -2.53 -8.79 10.72
C THR A 76 -3.70 -8.63 9.73
N GLU A 77 -3.82 -9.52 8.77
CA GLU A 77 -4.90 -9.51 7.79
C GLU A 77 -6.30 -9.64 8.43
N SER A 78 -6.38 -10.23 9.62
CA SER A 78 -7.61 -10.38 10.40
C SER A 78 -7.95 -9.16 11.28
N SER A 79 -7.08 -8.15 11.33
CA SER A 79 -7.34 -6.93 12.10
C SER A 79 -8.40 -6.07 11.44
N ASP A 80 -9.25 -5.44 12.28
CA ASP A 80 -10.33 -4.58 11.82
C ASP A 80 -9.84 -3.32 11.10
N GLN A 81 -10.71 -2.76 10.27
CA GLN A 81 -10.53 -1.47 9.65
C GLN A 81 -10.30 -0.37 10.70
N GLY A 82 -9.35 0.50 10.43
CA GLY A 82 -9.15 1.70 11.25
C GLY A 82 -9.95 2.90 10.77
N ASP A 83 -9.63 4.04 11.35
CA ASP A 83 -10.31 5.31 11.07
C ASP A 83 -9.59 6.13 10.00
N GLY A 84 -10.36 7.04 9.38
CA GLY A 84 -9.86 8.09 8.49
C GLY A 84 -10.01 7.79 7.00
N PHE A 85 -9.68 8.80 6.21
CA PHE A 85 -9.92 8.78 4.76
C PHE A 85 -9.27 7.57 4.05
N LEU A 86 -8.02 7.24 4.40
CA LEU A 86 -7.32 6.12 3.74
C LEU A 86 -7.95 4.78 4.10
N ALA A 87 -8.41 4.61 5.34
CA ALA A 87 -9.05 3.37 5.77
C ALA A 87 -10.36 3.14 5.00
N THR A 88 -11.20 4.18 4.90
CA THR A 88 -12.43 4.14 4.12
C THR A 88 -12.16 3.90 2.62
N LEU A 89 -11.13 4.56 2.07
CA LEU A 89 -10.74 4.36 0.67
C LEU A 89 -10.31 2.91 0.38
N CYS A 90 -9.48 2.34 1.26
CA CYS A 90 -9.03 0.95 1.11
C CYS A 90 -10.18 -0.03 1.22
N GLU A 91 -11.09 0.16 2.18
CA GLU A 91 -12.29 -0.68 2.35
C GLU A 91 -13.17 -0.67 1.08
N GLN A 92 -13.47 0.51 0.54
CA GLN A 92 -14.25 0.62 -0.69
C GLN A 92 -13.55 -0.03 -1.90
N TRP A 93 -12.23 0.10 -1.96
CA TRP A 93 -11.43 -0.50 -3.02
C TRP A 93 -11.42 -2.03 -2.93
N GLU A 94 -11.20 -2.58 -1.73
CA GLU A 94 -11.23 -4.01 -1.46
C GLU A 94 -12.60 -4.61 -1.73
N THR A 95 -13.67 -3.94 -1.27
CA THR A 95 -15.06 -4.35 -1.52
C THR A 95 -15.34 -4.44 -3.02
N ALA A 96 -14.92 -3.45 -3.80
CA ALA A 96 -15.10 -3.45 -5.25
C ALA A 96 -14.37 -4.63 -5.92
N ALA A 97 -13.15 -4.96 -5.47
CA ALA A 97 -12.37 -6.07 -6.06
C ALA A 97 -12.95 -7.44 -5.66
N LEU A 98 -13.44 -7.58 -4.43
CA LEU A 98 -14.02 -8.84 -3.93
C LEU A 98 -15.30 -9.24 -4.66
N GLU A 99 -16.00 -8.32 -5.33
CA GLU A 99 -17.13 -8.64 -6.19
C GLU A 99 -16.78 -9.62 -7.32
N ALA A 100 -15.51 -9.70 -7.75
CA ALA A 100 -15.05 -10.66 -8.75
C ALA A 100 -15.28 -12.13 -8.33
N LYS A 101 -15.32 -12.41 -7.01
CA LYS A 101 -15.63 -13.75 -6.47
C LYS A 101 -17.02 -14.24 -6.89
N LYS A 102 -18.00 -13.34 -7.11
CA LYS A 102 -19.35 -13.68 -7.57
C LYS A 102 -19.37 -14.22 -8.99
N HIS A 103 -18.26 -14.11 -9.70
CA HIS A 103 -18.10 -14.52 -11.08
C HIS A 103 -17.13 -15.72 -11.22
N ASP A 104 -16.88 -16.45 -10.14
CA ASP A 104 -15.98 -17.61 -10.05
C ASP A 104 -14.51 -17.26 -10.36
N VAL A 105 -14.10 -16.02 -10.08
CA VAL A 105 -12.71 -15.58 -10.24
C VAL A 105 -12.04 -15.51 -8.87
N ARG A 106 -10.97 -16.28 -8.71
CA ARG A 106 -10.13 -16.23 -7.50
C ARG A 106 -9.59 -14.80 -7.31
N THR A 107 -9.74 -14.25 -6.13
CA THR A 107 -9.38 -12.85 -5.85
C THR A 107 -8.41 -12.77 -4.70
N ALA A 108 -7.24 -12.21 -4.95
CA ALA A 108 -6.21 -11.89 -3.96
C ALA A 108 -6.07 -10.36 -3.83
N ILE A 109 -6.12 -9.85 -2.61
CA ILE A 109 -6.02 -8.43 -2.27
C ILE A 109 -4.69 -8.19 -1.59
N MET A 110 -3.94 -7.20 -2.06
CA MET A 110 -2.63 -6.84 -1.51
C MET A 110 -2.74 -5.54 -0.72
N ARG A 111 -2.68 -5.58 0.60
CA ARG A 111 -2.49 -4.40 1.46
C ARG A 111 -1.01 -4.04 1.49
N ILE A 112 -0.60 -3.24 0.53
CA ILE A 112 0.81 -2.92 0.27
C ILE A 112 1.28 -1.83 1.24
N GLY A 113 2.43 -2.05 1.86
CA GLY A 113 3.15 -1.06 2.66
C GLY A 113 3.90 -0.03 1.82
N VAL A 114 4.85 0.65 2.42
CA VAL A 114 5.72 1.62 1.73
C VAL A 114 6.76 0.84 0.91
N ILE A 115 6.59 0.83 -0.41
CA ILE A 115 7.53 0.13 -1.30
C ILE A 115 8.86 0.87 -1.35
N LEU A 116 9.93 0.14 -1.05
CA LEU A 116 11.31 0.59 -1.17
C LEU A 116 11.96 -0.05 -2.39
N GLY A 117 12.39 0.77 -3.34
CA GLY A 117 13.04 0.31 -4.56
C GLY A 117 13.93 1.39 -5.15
N HIS A 118 14.86 0.98 -6.00
CA HIS A 118 15.71 1.90 -6.74
C HIS A 118 14.92 2.60 -7.85
N GLY A 119 15.17 3.90 -8.05
CA GLY A 119 14.64 4.66 -9.19
C GLY A 119 13.22 5.21 -9.02
N GLY A 120 12.55 4.99 -7.85
CA GLY A 120 11.19 5.50 -7.65
C GLY A 120 10.70 5.47 -6.21
N GLY A 121 9.43 5.88 -6.02
CA GLY A 121 8.72 5.75 -4.75
C GLY A 121 9.22 6.64 -3.61
N ALA A 122 9.05 6.14 -2.38
CA ALA A 122 9.37 6.86 -1.16
C ALA A 122 10.88 7.08 -1.00
N LEU A 123 11.69 6.06 -1.32
CA LEU A 123 13.14 6.11 -1.14
C LEU A 123 13.78 7.23 -1.98
N THR A 124 13.36 7.39 -3.23
CA THR A 124 13.87 8.47 -4.11
C THR A 124 13.62 9.86 -3.55
N LYS A 125 12.53 10.06 -2.80
CA LYS A 125 12.23 11.33 -2.14
C LYS A 125 13.02 11.54 -0.86
N MET A 126 13.37 10.46 -0.16
CA MET A 126 14.11 10.52 1.11
C MET A 126 15.62 10.67 0.89
N LEU A 127 16.19 9.98 -0.11
CA LEU A 127 17.62 9.92 -0.36
C LEU A 127 18.32 11.30 -0.42
N PRO A 128 17.82 12.32 -1.15
CA PRO A 128 18.51 13.62 -1.22
C PRO A 128 18.68 14.28 0.15
N VAL A 129 17.66 14.19 1.03
CA VAL A 129 17.69 14.76 2.37
C VAL A 129 18.72 14.04 3.23
N PHE A 130 18.75 12.70 3.19
CA PHE A 130 19.72 11.90 3.93
C PHE A 130 21.16 12.06 3.39
N GLN A 131 21.34 12.13 2.07
CA GLN A 131 22.64 12.38 1.45
C GLN A 131 23.23 13.74 1.84
N ALA A 132 22.38 14.76 2.01
CA ALA A 132 22.77 16.07 2.51
C ALA A 132 23.10 16.09 4.02
N GLY A 133 22.94 14.96 4.75
CA GLY A 133 23.17 14.89 6.19
C GLY A 133 22.04 15.54 7.04
N LEU A 134 20.90 15.83 6.40
CA LEU A 134 19.73 16.45 7.02
C LEU A 134 18.62 15.42 7.35
N GLY A 135 18.92 14.13 7.21
CA GLY A 135 17.99 13.04 7.48
C GLY A 135 17.74 12.85 8.98
N GLY A 136 16.59 12.27 9.30
CA GLY A 136 16.20 11.95 10.66
C GLY A 136 14.81 11.34 10.73
N ALA A 137 14.35 11.10 11.97
CA ALA A 137 13.02 10.57 12.22
C ALA A 137 11.92 11.56 11.82
N LEU A 138 10.81 11.06 11.34
CA LEU A 138 9.59 11.84 11.10
C LEU A 138 8.78 11.91 12.39
N GLY A 139 8.20 13.08 12.71
CA GLY A 139 7.45 13.27 13.95
C GLY A 139 8.29 13.01 15.21
N ASN A 140 7.76 12.17 16.11
CA ASN A 140 8.48 11.70 17.30
C ASN A 140 9.39 10.48 17.01
N GLY A 141 9.25 9.89 15.83
CA GLY A 141 10.03 8.74 15.38
C GLY A 141 9.59 7.38 15.92
N ASN A 142 8.60 7.33 16.79
CA ASN A 142 8.14 6.08 17.43
C ASN A 142 7.08 5.34 16.60
N GLN A 143 6.46 6.02 15.62
CA GLN A 143 5.47 5.39 14.77
C GLN A 143 6.12 4.30 13.88
N TYR A 144 5.46 3.16 13.79
CA TYR A 144 5.85 2.09 12.90
C TYR A 144 5.57 2.46 11.45
N MET A 145 6.56 2.20 10.60
CA MET A 145 6.49 2.39 9.16
C MET A 145 6.45 1.01 8.48
N PRO A 146 5.31 0.58 7.96
CA PRO A 146 5.20 -0.70 7.27
C PRO A 146 5.84 -0.59 5.88
N TRP A 147 7.08 -1.02 5.76
CA TRP A 147 7.83 -1.02 4.51
C TRP A 147 7.92 -2.42 3.90
N VAL A 148 8.17 -2.47 2.60
CA VAL A 148 8.44 -3.71 1.85
C VAL A 148 9.44 -3.42 0.73
N HIS A 149 10.29 -4.36 0.41
CA HIS A 149 11.19 -4.21 -0.75
C HIS A 149 10.42 -4.48 -2.05
N LEU A 150 10.75 -3.74 -3.12
CA LEU A 150 10.08 -3.89 -4.42
C LEU A 150 10.15 -5.33 -4.96
N HIS A 151 11.28 -6.01 -4.76
CA HIS A 151 11.44 -7.41 -5.18
C HIS A 151 10.44 -8.33 -4.49
N ASP A 152 10.24 -8.16 -3.17
CA ASP A 152 9.30 -8.99 -2.41
C ASP A 152 7.84 -8.74 -2.86
N VAL A 153 7.51 -7.51 -3.28
CA VAL A 153 6.18 -7.23 -3.88
C VAL A 153 6.00 -7.98 -5.18
N ILE A 154 7.03 -8.04 -6.02
CA ILE A 154 6.98 -8.77 -7.30
C ILE A 154 6.84 -10.26 -7.05
N GLU A 155 7.65 -10.83 -6.16
CA GLU A 155 7.59 -12.25 -5.81
C GLU A 155 6.22 -12.64 -5.21
N ALA A 156 5.66 -11.78 -4.33
CA ALA A 156 4.33 -12.00 -3.78
C ALA A 156 3.23 -11.99 -4.87
N ILE A 157 3.35 -11.12 -5.88
CA ILE A 157 2.43 -11.12 -7.02
C ILE A 157 2.57 -12.43 -7.82
N CYS A 158 3.80 -12.86 -8.12
CA CYS A 158 4.06 -14.12 -8.81
C CYS A 158 3.48 -15.31 -8.01
N PHE A 159 3.73 -15.35 -6.71
CA PHE A 159 3.15 -16.36 -5.82
C PHE A 159 1.62 -16.38 -5.90
N MET A 160 0.95 -15.21 -5.84
CA MET A 160 -0.51 -15.13 -5.93
C MET A 160 -1.05 -15.55 -7.30
N LEU A 161 -0.27 -15.40 -8.35
CA LEU A 161 -0.66 -15.86 -9.70
C LEU A 161 -0.56 -17.37 -9.83
N GLU A 162 0.53 -17.97 -9.34
CA GLU A 162 0.90 -19.37 -9.53
C GLU A 162 0.23 -20.30 -8.51
N ASN A 163 0.06 -19.85 -7.26
CA ASN A 163 -0.57 -20.66 -6.22
C ASN A 163 -2.10 -20.57 -6.26
N GLU A 164 -2.76 -21.63 -6.69
CA GLU A 164 -4.22 -21.69 -6.81
C GLU A 164 -4.96 -21.57 -5.47
N SER A 165 -4.31 -21.86 -4.34
CA SER A 165 -4.88 -21.71 -3.01
C SER A 165 -4.84 -20.27 -2.49
N SER A 166 -4.00 -19.40 -3.06
CA SER A 166 -3.87 -18.03 -2.60
C SER A 166 -5.11 -17.21 -2.93
N ALA A 167 -5.87 -16.85 -1.91
CA ALA A 167 -7.09 -16.04 -2.03
C ALA A 167 -7.32 -15.22 -0.75
N GLY A 168 -8.05 -14.12 -0.90
CA GLY A 168 -8.35 -13.24 0.24
C GLY A 168 -7.35 -12.11 0.36
N ILE A 169 -7.01 -11.72 1.59
CA ILE A 169 -6.22 -10.51 1.88
C ILE A 169 -4.83 -10.91 2.33
N TYR A 170 -3.83 -10.21 1.81
CA TYR A 170 -2.41 -10.37 2.14
C TYR A 170 -1.79 -9.01 2.49
N ASN A 171 -1.12 -8.92 3.61
CA ASN A 171 -0.28 -7.78 3.93
C ASN A 171 1.07 -7.93 3.21
N LEU A 172 1.43 -6.96 2.39
CA LEU A 172 2.74 -6.90 1.75
C LEU A 172 3.63 -5.93 2.50
N THR A 173 4.24 -6.43 3.57
CA THR A 173 5.19 -5.70 4.42
C THR A 173 6.37 -6.59 4.78
N ALA A 174 7.49 -5.98 5.18
CA ALA A 174 8.60 -6.75 5.75
C ALA A 174 8.16 -7.45 7.06
N PRO A 175 8.65 -8.67 7.32
CA PRO A 175 8.27 -9.44 8.51
C PRO A 175 8.80 -8.86 9.84
N SER A 176 9.71 -7.90 9.76
CA SER A 176 10.28 -7.19 10.92
C SER A 176 9.83 -5.74 10.90
N PRO A 177 8.73 -5.37 11.59
CA PRO A 177 8.28 -4.00 11.67
C PRO A 177 9.34 -3.07 12.27
N SER A 178 9.52 -1.91 11.67
CA SER A 178 10.50 -0.89 12.10
C SER A 178 9.80 0.42 12.40
N THR A 179 10.28 1.13 13.41
CA THR A 179 9.86 2.50 13.67
C THR A 179 10.50 3.47 12.66
N SER A 180 9.91 4.65 12.51
CA SER A 180 10.47 5.72 11.66
C SER A 180 11.89 6.11 12.11
N ARG A 181 12.19 6.04 13.42
CA ARG A 181 13.53 6.29 13.97
C ARG A 181 14.52 5.23 13.56
N GLU A 182 14.18 3.95 13.74
CA GLU A 182 15.04 2.83 13.35
C GLU A 182 15.31 2.84 11.85
N PHE A 183 14.29 3.04 11.05
CA PHE A 183 14.43 3.18 9.60
C PHE A 183 15.38 4.34 9.22
N GLY A 184 15.16 5.53 9.78
CA GLY A 184 15.99 6.70 9.52
C GLY A 184 17.45 6.50 9.94
N THR A 185 17.68 5.88 11.10
CA THR A 185 19.04 5.56 11.60
C THR A 185 19.74 4.55 10.68
N THR A 186 19.03 3.51 10.25
CA THR A 186 19.57 2.48 9.34
C THR A 186 19.91 3.08 7.98
N LEU A 187 19.00 3.88 7.41
CA LEU A 187 19.24 4.54 6.11
C LEU A 187 20.46 5.48 6.17
N ALA A 188 20.57 6.26 7.23
CA ALA A 188 21.71 7.14 7.44
C ALA A 188 23.04 6.36 7.58
N ALA A 189 23.04 5.26 8.34
CA ALA A 189 24.19 4.39 8.50
C ALA A 189 24.66 3.81 7.16
N VAL A 190 23.74 3.31 6.34
CA VAL A 190 24.03 2.80 4.98
C VAL A 190 24.63 3.88 4.10
N LEU A 191 24.13 5.10 4.19
CA LEU A 191 24.63 6.25 3.42
C LEU A 191 25.91 6.87 4.01
N LYS A 192 26.35 6.40 5.20
CA LYS A 192 27.47 6.99 5.97
C LYS A 192 27.24 8.49 6.24
N ARG A 193 26.04 8.85 6.65
CA ARG A 193 25.61 10.21 6.96
C ARG A 193 25.01 10.29 8.37
N PRO A 194 25.06 11.45 9.03
CA PRO A 194 24.41 11.64 10.31
C PRO A 194 22.88 11.59 10.19
N SER A 195 22.19 11.24 11.30
CA SER A 195 20.73 11.16 11.38
C SER A 195 20.24 11.81 12.68
N PHE A 196 20.40 13.13 12.78
CA PHE A 196 20.07 13.88 14.02
C PHE A 196 19.03 14.98 13.82
N MET A 197 18.55 15.22 12.60
CA MET A 197 17.57 16.27 12.33
C MET A 197 16.15 15.67 12.14
N PRO A 198 15.34 15.56 13.22
CA PRO A 198 13.97 15.09 13.08
C PRO A 198 13.13 16.14 12.34
N ALA A 199 12.22 15.67 11.47
CA ALA A 199 11.20 16.52 10.88
C ALA A 199 9.99 16.61 11.83
N PRO A 200 9.75 17.76 12.50
CA PRO A 200 8.67 17.86 13.49
C PRO A 200 7.28 17.62 12.86
N ALA A 201 6.40 16.93 13.60
CA ALA A 201 5.07 16.58 13.10
C ALA A 201 4.25 17.81 12.66
N PHE A 202 4.38 18.94 13.36
CA PHE A 202 3.67 20.17 12.98
C PHE A 202 4.12 20.69 11.62
N ALA A 203 5.42 20.64 11.31
CA ALA A 203 5.96 21.07 10.01
C ALA A 203 5.49 20.16 8.88
N ILE A 204 5.47 18.84 9.12
CA ILE A 204 4.93 17.86 8.18
C ILE A 204 3.43 18.12 7.93
N LYS A 205 2.64 18.36 8.98
CA LYS A 205 1.21 18.70 8.86
C LYS A 205 0.99 20.04 8.16
N MET A 206 1.82 21.04 8.41
CA MET A 206 1.73 22.34 7.72
C MET A 206 2.00 22.18 6.22
N LEU A 207 2.95 21.34 5.83
CA LEU A 207 3.30 21.11 4.42
C LEU A 207 2.28 20.24 3.69
N LEU A 208 1.90 19.10 4.29
CA LEU A 208 1.11 18.06 3.63
C LEU A 208 -0.39 18.10 3.97
N GLY A 209 -0.81 18.86 5.00
CA GLY A 209 -2.19 18.85 5.48
C GLY A 209 -2.60 17.45 5.96
N GLU A 210 -3.77 16.97 5.56
CA GLU A 210 -4.26 15.63 5.91
C GLU A 210 -3.39 14.49 5.35
N ALA A 211 -2.70 14.72 4.22
CA ALA A 211 -1.77 13.72 3.65
C ALA A 211 -0.57 13.42 4.58
N ALA A 212 -0.34 14.23 5.61
CA ALA A 212 0.63 13.95 6.65
C ALA A 212 0.37 12.61 7.38
N SER A 213 -0.86 12.14 7.41
CA SER A 213 -1.25 10.84 7.97
C SER A 213 -0.48 9.68 7.33
N ILE A 214 -0.10 9.77 6.06
CA ILE A 214 0.68 8.73 5.35
C ILE A 214 2.00 8.41 6.08
N VAL A 215 2.62 9.42 6.69
CA VAL A 215 3.95 9.30 7.31
C VAL A 215 3.94 9.45 8.83
N LEU A 216 2.84 9.92 9.42
CA LEU A 216 2.72 10.15 10.86
C LEU A 216 1.88 9.09 11.57
N ASN A 217 1.03 8.33 10.86
CA ASN A 217 0.30 7.22 11.44
C ASN A 217 1.25 6.07 11.76
N SER A 218 0.94 5.36 12.84
CA SER A 218 1.66 4.18 13.27
C SER A 218 0.90 2.92 12.86
N GLN A 219 1.59 2.03 12.17
CA GLN A 219 1.00 0.79 11.65
C GLN A 219 2.04 -0.34 11.77
N ARG A 220 1.96 -1.10 12.86
CA ARG A 220 2.84 -2.27 13.10
C ARG A 220 2.28 -3.50 12.39
N VAL A 221 2.39 -3.53 11.06
CA VAL A 221 1.78 -4.55 10.21
C VAL A 221 2.70 -5.75 10.05
N MET A 222 2.12 -6.94 10.16
CA MET A 222 2.76 -8.25 9.95
C MET A 222 2.16 -8.93 8.72
N PRO A 223 2.97 -9.50 7.83
CA PRO A 223 2.51 -10.26 6.66
C PRO A 223 2.18 -11.70 7.04
N LYS A 224 1.17 -11.89 7.91
CA LYS A 224 0.91 -13.20 8.53
C LYS A 224 0.57 -14.27 7.48
N HIS A 225 -0.33 -13.98 6.54
CA HIS A 225 -0.72 -14.95 5.52
C HIS A 225 0.44 -15.34 4.61
N LEU A 226 1.31 -14.39 4.21
CA LEU A 226 2.51 -14.72 3.40
C LEU A 226 3.56 -15.53 4.17
N LEU A 227 3.54 -15.51 5.51
CA LEU A 227 4.44 -16.30 6.34
C LEU A 227 3.87 -17.69 6.64
N ASP A 228 2.55 -17.83 6.59
CA ASP A 228 1.84 -19.08 6.88
C ASP A 228 1.70 -19.96 5.61
N ASP A 229 1.62 -19.36 4.41
CA ASP A 229 1.47 -20.03 3.12
C ASP A 229 2.82 -20.37 2.46
#